data_5c4b32429f0eefbb9dc3f2d4bd7c6b4f
#
_entry.id   5c4b32429f0eefbb9dc3f2d4bd7c6b4f
#
_cell.length_a   1.000
_cell.length_b   1.000
_cell.length_c   1.000
_cell.angle_alpha   90.00
_cell.angle_beta   90.00
_cell.angle_gamma   90.00
#
_symmetry.space_group_name_H-M   'P 1'
#
loop_
_entity.id
_entity.type
_entity.pdbx_description
1 polymer ?
#
loop_
_entity_poly.entity_id
_entity_poly.type
_entity_poly.pdbx_seq_one_letter_code
_entity_poly.pdbx_strand_id
1 'polypeptide(L)'
;MRVIAGKYRGRVINIPKDDRIRPTMDRIKETVFNIIQGYIEGAKVLDLFAGTGNLGIEALSRGASEVTFVDNHPDSVALINKNLERMEGNIKVIKSDYSLFLQSTREKYDVIFVDAPYHCELGPRAVRYIIENDLLEDDGVLCFEHDSNERAIINLPGNYILKEKVMGTITFDFYYKVSVGIMTGSFDPFTRGHLGILEGALEHFDKVYVACLVNPEKEYMFTPDERIQIIESSLLELGKKAKRVEAIYSEKDAVDVYKEYNAEALIRAIRDEKDEAYEKEMEKYNLEHGNAKTVFIDVPKPLLRFSSTECRENIKKGIYDGIVPSAIETIKKIMEMK
;
A
#
# COMPACT_ATOMS: atom_id res chain seq x y z
N MET A 1 -6.71 21.67 -24.59
CA MET A 1 -6.47 20.31 -24.12
C MET A 1 -7.18 19.31 -25.03
N ARG A 2 -6.73 18.07 -25.06
CA ARG A 2 -7.35 16.99 -25.86
C ARG A 2 -7.24 15.65 -25.15
N VAL A 3 -8.10 14.72 -25.53
CA VAL A 3 -8.01 13.31 -25.13
C VAL A 3 -6.79 12.66 -25.81
N ILE A 4 -5.92 12.02 -25.03
CA ILE A 4 -4.63 11.50 -25.52
C ILE A 4 -4.76 10.10 -26.10
N ALA A 5 -5.57 9.24 -25.48
CA ALA A 5 -5.68 7.83 -25.87
C ALA A 5 -7.13 7.31 -25.74
N GLY A 6 -7.34 6.07 -26.18
CA GLY A 6 -8.60 5.35 -26.05
C GLY A 6 -9.66 5.72 -27.10
N LYS A 7 -10.93 5.38 -26.79
CA LYS A 7 -12.10 5.48 -27.68
C LYS A 7 -12.30 6.88 -28.27
N TYR A 8 -11.99 7.92 -27.49
CA TYR A 8 -12.22 9.32 -27.86
C TYR A 8 -10.93 10.08 -28.15
N ARG A 9 -9.84 9.41 -28.51
CA ARG A 9 -8.53 10.00 -28.83
C ARG A 9 -8.64 11.16 -29.81
N GLY A 10 -7.98 12.27 -29.52
CA GLY A 10 -7.93 13.47 -30.35
C GLY A 10 -9.11 14.44 -30.14
N ARG A 11 -10.14 14.04 -29.38
CA ARG A 11 -11.26 14.92 -29.03
C ARG A 11 -10.77 16.12 -28.23
N VAL A 12 -11.21 17.30 -28.66
CA VAL A 12 -10.88 18.57 -27.97
C VAL A 12 -11.73 18.69 -26.71
N ILE A 13 -11.08 19.01 -25.59
CA ILE A 13 -11.71 19.34 -24.32
C ILE A 13 -11.79 20.87 -24.25
N ASN A 14 -13.01 21.37 -24.15
CA ASN A 14 -13.27 22.80 -23.96
C ASN A 14 -12.74 23.21 -22.58
N ILE A 15 -12.24 24.41 -22.50
CA ILE A 15 -11.59 25.00 -21.33
C ILE A 15 -12.17 26.38 -21.10
N PRO A 16 -12.06 26.93 -19.89
CA PRO A 16 -12.37 28.35 -19.67
C PRO A 16 -11.57 29.24 -20.61
N LYS A 17 -12.10 30.42 -20.97
CA LYS A 17 -11.46 31.34 -21.93
C LYS A 17 -10.17 32.02 -21.42
N ASP A 18 -9.68 31.64 -20.24
CA ASP A 18 -8.46 32.20 -19.68
C ASP A 18 -7.22 31.54 -20.28
N ASP A 19 -6.33 32.38 -20.83
CA ASP A 19 -5.19 32.07 -21.70
C ASP A 19 -4.03 31.22 -21.07
N ARG A 20 -4.28 30.38 -20.08
CA ARG A 20 -3.22 29.66 -19.35
C ARG A 20 -3.05 28.19 -19.66
N ILE A 21 -3.43 27.77 -20.87
CA ILE A 21 -3.28 26.37 -21.26
C ILE A 21 -1.91 26.15 -21.87
N ARG A 22 -1.09 25.37 -21.17
CA ARG A 22 0.24 25.01 -21.62
C ARG A 22 0.24 23.64 -22.32
N PRO A 23 1.01 23.47 -23.41
CA PRO A 23 1.30 22.15 -24.01
C PRO A 23 1.84 21.13 -22.99
N THR A 24 2.38 21.63 -21.88
CA THR A 24 2.85 20.87 -20.73
C THR A 24 1.78 19.97 -20.12
N MET A 25 0.52 20.40 -20.08
CA MET A 25 -0.58 19.62 -19.45
C MET A 25 -0.91 18.33 -20.20
N ASP A 26 -0.88 18.29 -21.53
CA ASP A 26 -1.12 17.05 -22.28
C ASP A 26 -0.01 16.01 -22.01
N ARG A 27 1.25 16.44 -21.90
CA ARG A 27 2.39 15.57 -21.60
C ARG A 27 2.36 15.05 -20.15
N ILE A 28 1.96 15.90 -19.19
CA ILE A 28 1.81 15.50 -17.79
C ILE A 28 0.71 14.46 -17.69
N LYS A 29 -0.47 14.72 -18.26
CA LYS A 29 -1.58 13.76 -18.30
C LYS A 29 -1.15 12.42 -18.93
N GLU A 30 -0.46 12.44 -20.07
CA GLU A 30 0.07 11.23 -20.71
C GLU A 30 0.98 10.45 -19.74
N THR A 31 1.88 11.13 -19.04
CA THR A 31 2.78 10.50 -18.07
C THR A 31 2.01 9.86 -16.92
N VAL A 32 1.05 10.56 -16.33
CA VAL A 32 0.20 10.05 -15.24
C VAL A 32 -0.53 8.79 -15.70
N PHE A 33 -1.23 8.85 -16.84
CA PHE A 33 -1.98 7.70 -17.34
C PHE A 33 -1.10 6.53 -17.81
N ASN A 34 0.15 6.76 -18.19
CA ASN A 34 1.10 5.69 -18.46
C ASN A 34 1.55 4.96 -17.18
N ILE A 35 1.67 5.71 -16.06
CA ILE A 35 1.99 5.12 -14.74
C ILE A 35 0.85 4.24 -14.25
N ILE A 36 -0.40 4.71 -14.38
CA ILE A 36 -1.59 4.03 -13.86
C ILE A 36 -2.35 3.22 -14.91
N GLN A 37 -1.75 2.93 -16.08
CA GLN A 37 -2.48 2.31 -17.20
C GLN A 37 -3.15 0.97 -16.83
N GLY A 38 -2.54 0.19 -15.93
CA GLY A 38 -3.08 -1.09 -15.46
C GLY A 38 -4.28 -0.98 -14.52
N TYR A 39 -4.62 0.24 -14.08
CA TYR A 39 -5.69 0.51 -13.13
C TYR A 39 -6.95 1.10 -13.79
N ILE A 40 -6.95 1.40 -15.09
CA ILE A 40 -8.02 2.20 -15.72
C ILE A 40 -9.10 1.35 -16.38
N GLU A 41 -8.72 0.28 -17.08
CA GLU A 41 -9.70 -0.53 -17.82
C GLU A 41 -10.67 -1.21 -16.85
N GLY A 42 -11.96 -0.99 -17.04
CA GLY A 42 -13.01 -1.50 -16.17
C GLY A 42 -13.18 -0.75 -14.83
N ALA A 43 -12.33 0.23 -14.54
CA ALA A 43 -12.29 0.92 -13.26
C ALA A 43 -13.50 1.81 -13.00
N LYS A 44 -13.83 1.95 -11.71
CA LYS A 44 -14.70 2.99 -11.16
C LYS A 44 -13.83 4.15 -10.71
N VAL A 45 -14.00 5.30 -11.36
CA VAL A 45 -13.11 6.46 -11.24
C VAL A 45 -13.82 7.63 -10.56
N LEU A 46 -13.15 8.30 -9.63
CA LEU A 46 -13.55 9.58 -9.05
C LEU A 46 -12.59 10.66 -9.52
N ASP A 47 -13.12 11.70 -10.19
CA ASP A 47 -12.41 12.93 -10.51
C ASP A 47 -12.91 14.02 -9.53
N LEU A 48 -12.18 14.18 -8.44
CA LEU A 48 -12.49 15.12 -7.37
C LEU A 48 -11.78 16.45 -7.66
N PHE A 49 -12.49 17.56 -7.63
CA PHE A 49 -12.07 18.88 -8.17
C PHE A 49 -11.96 18.87 -9.70
N ALA A 50 -12.98 18.31 -10.37
CA ALA A 50 -12.90 17.90 -11.78
C ALA A 50 -12.66 19.03 -12.78
N GLY A 51 -13.00 20.29 -12.47
CA GLY A 51 -12.74 21.47 -13.32
C GLY A 51 -13.32 21.35 -14.72
N THR A 52 -12.48 20.99 -15.69
CA THR A 52 -12.89 20.74 -17.09
C THR A 52 -13.30 19.28 -17.35
N GLY A 53 -13.12 18.41 -16.39
CA GLY A 53 -13.27 16.95 -16.50
C GLY A 53 -12.11 16.26 -17.21
N ASN A 54 -10.97 16.92 -17.35
CA ASN A 54 -9.85 16.45 -18.19
C ASN A 54 -9.32 15.07 -17.80
N LEU A 55 -9.20 14.78 -16.51
CA LEU A 55 -8.68 13.49 -16.03
C LEU A 55 -9.74 12.39 -16.12
N GLY A 56 -10.95 12.64 -15.64
CA GLY A 56 -12.05 11.69 -15.74
C GLY A 56 -12.46 11.37 -17.17
N ILE A 57 -12.44 12.34 -18.09
CA ILE A 57 -12.70 12.13 -19.52
C ILE A 57 -11.60 11.26 -20.16
N GLU A 58 -10.34 11.46 -19.81
CA GLU A 58 -9.25 10.61 -20.27
C GLU A 58 -9.41 9.16 -19.75
N ALA A 59 -9.79 8.99 -18.47
CA ALA A 59 -10.08 7.68 -17.90
C ALA A 59 -11.24 6.98 -18.62
N LEU A 60 -12.34 7.70 -18.85
CA LEU A 60 -13.48 7.20 -19.62
C LEU A 60 -13.07 6.75 -21.04
N SER A 61 -12.23 7.55 -21.69
CA SER A 61 -11.72 7.23 -23.03
C SER A 61 -10.85 5.97 -23.06
N ARG A 62 -10.15 5.69 -21.98
CA ARG A 62 -9.26 4.53 -21.82
C ARG A 62 -9.95 3.28 -21.27
N GLY A 63 -11.29 3.32 -21.10
CA GLY A 63 -12.07 2.13 -20.76
C GLY A 63 -12.52 2.02 -19.30
N ALA A 64 -12.48 3.12 -18.53
CA ALA A 64 -13.12 3.15 -17.21
C ALA A 64 -14.61 2.79 -17.35
N SER A 65 -15.12 1.92 -16.45
CA SER A 65 -16.50 1.45 -16.49
C SER A 65 -17.49 2.49 -15.96
N GLU A 66 -17.05 3.30 -14.99
CA GLU A 66 -17.82 4.38 -14.39
C GLU A 66 -16.89 5.55 -14.06
N VAL A 67 -17.37 6.79 -14.29
CA VAL A 67 -16.65 7.99 -13.89
C VAL A 67 -17.57 8.95 -13.17
N THR A 68 -17.22 9.30 -11.94
CA THR A 68 -17.89 10.32 -11.14
C THR A 68 -17.04 11.60 -11.13
N PHE A 69 -17.60 12.69 -11.63
CA PHE A 69 -17.01 14.03 -11.60
C PHE A 69 -17.63 14.83 -10.46
N VAL A 70 -16.80 15.46 -9.63
CA VAL A 70 -17.25 16.33 -8.54
C VAL A 70 -16.58 17.68 -8.65
N ASP A 71 -17.37 18.73 -8.69
CA ASP A 71 -16.89 20.12 -8.64
C ASP A 71 -17.94 21.01 -7.96
N ASN A 72 -17.49 22.02 -7.22
CA ASN A 72 -18.41 22.94 -6.53
C ASN A 72 -18.87 24.12 -7.41
N HIS A 73 -18.10 24.43 -8.48
CA HIS A 73 -18.38 25.60 -9.32
C HIS A 73 -19.39 25.26 -10.42
N PRO A 74 -20.49 26.06 -10.58
CA PRO A 74 -21.51 25.77 -11.58
C PRO A 74 -20.97 25.82 -13.02
N ASP A 75 -19.99 26.70 -13.31
CA ASP A 75 -19.40 26.80 -14.65
C ASP A 75 -18.52 25.58 -14.97
N SER A 76 -17.81 25.03 -13.99
CA SER A 76 -17.08 23.76 -14.14
C SER A 76 -18.03 22.62 -14.48
N VAL A 77 -19.13 22.48 -13.72
CA VAL A 77 -20.15 21.46 -13.98
C VAL A 77 -20.78 21.61 -15.37
N ALA A 78 -21.11 22.84 -15.78
CA ALA A 78 -21.63 23.11 -17.14
C ALA A 78 -20.61 22.74 -18.22
N LEU A 79 -19.32 23.04 -17.97
CA LEU A 79 -18.21 22.73 -18.88
C LEU A 79 -17.96 21.23 -19.00
N ILE A 80 -17.97 20.49 -17.86
CA ILE A 80 -17.87 19.03 -17.84
C ILE A 80 -18.99 18.42 -18.69
N ASN A 81 -20.25 18.81 -18.46
CA ASN A 81 -21.38 18.32 -19.24
C ASN A 81 -21.24 18.59 -20.75
N LYS A 82 -20.75 19.80 -21.14
CA LYS A 82 -20.46 20.12 -22.51
C LYS A 82 -19.35 19.25 -23.10
N ASN A 83 -18.29 18.98 -22.34
CA ASN A 83 -17.18 18.13 -22.76
C ASN A 83 -17.58 16.66 -22.90
N LEU A 84 -18.57 16.22 -22.15
CA LEU A 84 -19.13 14.87 -22.18
C LEU A 84 -20.19 14.67 -23.30
N GLU A 85 -20.64 15.72 -23.97
CA GLU A 85 -21.59 15.57 -25.08
C GLU A 85 -21.15 14.48 -26.07
N ARG A 86 -22.05 13.56 -26.42
CA ARG A 86 -21.80 12.42 -27.33
C ARG A 86 -20.73 11.41 -26.82
N MET A 87 -20.40 11.44 -25.54
CA MET A 87 -19.63 10.38 -24.92
C MET A 87 -20.59 9.39 -24.24
N GLU A 88 -20.25 8.12 -24.33
CA GLU A 88 -21.05 7.02 -23.79
C GLU A 88 -20.32 6.45 -22.57
N GLY A 89 -21.07 5.96 -21.59
CA GLY A 89 -20.54 5.32 -20.39
C GLY A 89 -21.43 5.58 -19.17
N ASN A 90 -21.08 4.97 -18.05
CA ASN A 90 -21.71 5.28 -16.78
C ASN A 90 -21.04 6.54 -16.19
N ILE A 91 -21.70 7.68 -16.34
CA ILE A 91 -21.15 9.00 -16.03
C ILE A 91 -22.04 9.68 -15.01
N LYS A 92 -21.45 10.13 -13.91
CA LYS A 92 -22.10 10.95 -12.89
C LYS A 92 -21.41 12.31 -12.82
N VAL A 93 -22.16 13.40 -12.90
CA VAL A 93 -21.61 14.77 -12.71
C VAL A 93 -22.34 15.38 -11.52
N ILE A 94 -21.61 15.66 -10.46
CA ILE A 94 -22.15 16.06 -9.17
C ILE A 94 -21.63 17.46 -8.83
N LYS A 95 -22.56 18.42 -8.68
CA LYS A 95 -22.24 19.74 -8.15
C LYS A 95 -22.23 19.65 -6.62
N SER A 96 -21.07 19.61 -6.02
CA SER A 96 -20.90 19.54 -4.55
C SER A 96 -19.56 20.12 -4.13
N ASP A 97 -19.50 20.60 -2.91
CA ASP A 97 -18.23 20.75 -2.22
C ASP A 97 -17.62 19.36 -2.00
N TYR A 98 -16.28 19.24 -2.16
CA TYR A 98 -15.57 17.97 -2.06
C TYR A 98 -15.77 17.29 -0.70
N SER A 99 -15.76 18.08 0.40
CA SER A 99 -15.88 17.53 1.74
C SER A 99 -17.28 16.99 2.00
N LEU A 100 -18.32 17.68 1.53
CA LEU A 100 -19.72 17.23 1.64
C LEU A 100 -19.92 15.95 0.82
N PHE A 101 -19.34 15.89 -0.39
CA PHE A 101 -19.40 14.69 -1.23
C PHE A 101 -18.73 13.51 -0.53
N LEU A 102 -17.48 13.68 -0.08
CA LEU A 102 -16.72 12.62 0.58
C LEU A 102 -17.41 12.11 1.86
N GLN A 103 -18.05 13.00 2.64
CA GLN A 103 -18.80 12.62 3.84
C GLN A 103 -20.10 11.86 3.52
N SER A 104 -20.71 12.12 2.38
CA SER A 104 -21.99 11.52 1.98
C SER A 104 -21.84 10.21 1.21
N THR A 105 -20.75 10.04 0.47
CA THR A 105 -20.50 8.81 -0.33
C THR A 105 -20.22 7.61 0.56
N ARG A 106 -20.68 6.44 0.10
CA ARG A 106 -20.29 5.12 0.64
C ARG A 106 -19.63 4.25 -0.43
N GLU A 107 -19.46 4.84 -1.62
CA GLU A 107 -18.85 4.15 -2.75
C GLU A 107 -17.33 4.19 -2.60
N LYS A 108 -16.69 3.06 -2.95
CA LYS A 108 -15.25 3.00 -3.16
C LYS A 108 -14.93 3.12 -4.64
N TYR A 109 -13.71 3.52 -4.93
CA TYR A 109 -13.23 3.75 -6.28
C TYR A 109 -11.89 3.07 -6.52
N ASP A 110 -11.69 2.52 -7.72
CA ASP A 110 -10.42 1.92 -8.13
C ASP A 110 -9.37 3.01 -8.38
N VAL A 111 -9.79 4.15 -8.93
CA VAL A 111 -8.92 5.29 -9.20
C VAL A 111 -9.57 6.58 -8.70
N ILE A 112 -8.82 7.34 -7.92
CA ILE A 112 -9.24 8.66 -7.44
C ILE A 112 -8.23 9.70 -7.90
N PHE A 113 -8.68 10.75 -8.61
CA PHE A 113 -7.89 11.93 -8.90
C PHE A 113 -8.23 13.05 -7.93
N VAL A 114 -7.20 13.70 -7.38
CA VAL A 114 -7.28 14.88 -6.52
C VAL A 114 -6.38 15.94 -7.13
N ASP A 115 -6.98 16.85 -7.93
CA ASP A 115 -6.33 18.00 -8.57
C ASP A 115 -6.93 19.29 -7.97
N ALA A 116 -6.63 19.52 -6.69
CA ALA A 116 -7.14 20.67 -5.95
C ALA A 116 -6.34 21.96 -6.27
N PRO A 117 -6.93 23.14 -6.07
CA PRO A 117 -6.17 24.39 -6.15
C PRO A 117 -4.93 24.36 -5.26
N TYR A 118 -3.79 24.83 -5.80
CA TYR A 118 -2.52 24.88 -5.06
C TYR A 118 -2.54 25.94 -3.96
N HIS A 119 -1.55 25.90 -3.09
CA HIS A 119 -1.34 26.84 -1.98
C HIS A 119 -2.52 26.88 -0.99
N CYS A 120 -3.22 25.76 -0.84
CA CYS A 120 -4.27 25.57 0.15
C CYS A 120 -4.33 24.12 0.65
N GLU A 121 -4.91 23.92 1.83
CA GLU A 121 -5.00 22.60 2.47
C GLU A 121 -6.10 21.67 1.89
N LEU A 122 -6.77 22.04 0.78
CA LEU A 122 -7.90 21.27 0.26
C LEU A 122 -7.45 19.89 -0.23
N GLY A 123 -6.40 19.83 -1.05
CA GLY A 123 -5.86 18.58 -1.57
C GLY A 123 -5.39 17.63 -0.46
N PRO A 124 -4.46 18.06 0.43
CA PRO A 124 -4.02 17.24 1.56
C PRO A 124 -5.15 16.76 2.48
N ARG A 125 -6.16 17.59 2.73
CA ARG A 125 -7.35 17.21 3.53
C ARG A 125 -8.20 16.17 2.82
N ALA A 126 -8.40 16.31 1.50
CA ALA A 126 -9.14 15.34 0.70
C ALA A 126 -8.42 13.98 0.72
N VAL A 127 -7.11 13.96 0.49
CA VAL A 127 -6.29 12.73 0.52
C VAL A 127 -6.38 12.05 1.87
N ARG A 128 -6.19 12.79 2.98
CA ARG A 128 -6.34 12.23 4.34
C ARG A 128 -7.72 11.63 4.55
N TYR A 129 -8.78 12.36 4.19
CA TYR A 129 -10.16 11.87 4.36
C TYR A 129 -10.41 10.59 3.56
N ILE A 130 -9.96 10.51 2.30
CA ILE A 130 -10.12 9.33 1.45
C ILE A 130 -9.45 8.11 2.07
N ILE A 131 -8.23 8.27 2.58
CA ILE A 131 -7.45 7.19 3.20
C ILE A 131 -8.09 6.76 4.52
N GLU A 132 -8.40 7.71 5.41
CA GLU A 132 -8.97 7.43 6.75
C GLU A 132 -10.37 6.80 6.71
N ASN A 133 -11.14 7.08 5.65
CA ASN A 133 -12.49 6.54 5.48
C ASN A 133 -12.57 5.40 4.45
N ASP A 134 -11.42 4.88 4.04
CA ASP A 134 -11.30 3.69 3.19
C ASP A 134 -12.12 3.77 1.89
N LEU A 135 -12.06 4.92 1.21
CA LEU A 135 -12.80 5.18 -0.03
C LEU A 135 -12.08 4.67 -1.30
N LEU A 136 -10.87 4.12 -1.16
CA LEU A 136 -10.13 3.47 -2.24
C LEU A 136 -10.38 1.96 -2.18
N GLU A 137 -10.68 1.34 -3.33
CA GLU A 137 -10.79 -0.13 -3.43
C GLU A 137 -9.45 -0.80 -3.12
N ASP A 138 -9.48 -2.08 -2.78
CA ASP A 138 -8.27 -2.88 -2.67
C ASP A 138 -7.59 -2.91 -4.05
N ASP A 139 -6.26 -2.85 -4.07
CA ASP A 139 -5.46 -2.66 -5.29
C ASP A 139 -5.74 -1.35 -6.05
N GLY A 140 -6.40 -0.38 -5.45
CA GLY A 140 -6.69 0.91 -6.06
C GLY A 140 -5.52 1.90 -6.00
N VAL A 141 -5.63 3.01 -6.76
CA VAL A 141 -4.66 4.10 -6.76
C VAL A 141 -5.32 5.47 -6.62
N LEU A 142 -4.84 6.27 -5.68
CA LEU A 142 -5.17 7.68 -5.55
C LEU A 142 -4.03 8.51 -6.13
N CYS A 143 -4.35 9.41 -7.05
CA CYS A 143 -3.42 10.31 -7.74
C CYS A 143 -3.65 11.74 -7.23
N PHE A 144 -2.70 12.29 -6.52
CA PHE A 144 -2.77 13.65 -5.98
C PHE A 144 -1.77 14.56 -6.69
N GLU A 145 -2.27 15.61 -7.35
CA GLU A 145 -1.48 16.66 -7.98
C GLU A 145 -1.23 17.81 -7.00
N HIS A 146 0.03 18.26 -6.90
CA HIS A 146 0.39 19.43 -6.07
C HIS A 146 1.64 20.15 -6.62
N ASP A 147 1.88 21.37 -6.14
CA ASP A 147 3.14 22.09 -6.43
C ASP A 147 4.32 21.34 -5.79
N SER A 148 5.41 21.18 -6.54
CA SER A 148 6.61 20.44 -6.07
C SER A 148 7.27 21.06 -4.83
N ASN A 149 6.97 22.32 -4.52
CA ASN A 149 7.46 23.00 -3.30
C ASN A 149 6.52 22.79 -2.10
N GLU A 150 5.33 22.22 -2.31
CA GLU A 150 4.33 21.98 -1.28
C GLU A 150 4.23 20.48 -0.96
N ARG A 151 5.04 20.03 -0.01
CA ARG A 151 4.95 18.64 0.46
C ARG A 151 3.96 18.54 1.61
N ALA A 152 2.85 17.86 1.37
CA ALA A 152 1.95 17.45 2.44
C ALA A 152 2.52 16.20 3.14
N ILE A 153 2.80 16.30 4.43
CA ILE A 153 3.10 15.11 5.24
C ILE A 153 1.76 14.44 5.56
N ILE A 154 1.53 13.26 4.99
CA ILE A 154 0.36 12.43 5.25
C ILE A 154 0.86 11.17 5.94
N ASN A 155 0.39 10.92 7.16
CA ASN A 155 0.66 9.66 7.85
C ASN A 155 -0.14 8.57 7.12
N LEU A 156 0.57 7.64 6.50
CA LEU A 156 -0.04 6.54 5.76
C LEU A 156 -0.22 5.32 6.66
N PRO A 157 -1.40 4.68 6.62
CA PRO A 157 -1.56 3.33 7.15
C PRO A 157 -0.59 2.34 6.49
N GLY A 158 -0.29 1.25 7.17
CA GLY A 158 0.67 0.26 6.68
C GLY A 158 0.33 -0.39 5.35
N ASN A 159 -0.95 -0.36 4.97
CA ASN A 159 -1.45 -0.89 3.70
C ASN A 159 -1.45 0.12 2.54
N TYR A 160 -0.65 1.18 2.65
CA TYR A 160 -0.45 2.13 1.55
C TYR A 160 1.03 2.25 1.18
N ILE A 161 1.30 2.40 -0.11
CA ILE A 161 2.63 2.70 -0.67
C ILE A 161 2.54 4.01 -1.44
N LEU A 162 3.41 4.97 -1.11
CA LEU A 162 3.55 6.23 -1.84
C LEU A 162 4.66 6.12 -2.90
N LYS A 163 4.34 6.54 -4.13
CA LYS A 163 5.32 6.79 -5.19
C LYS A 163 5.13 8.19 -5.73
N GLU A 164 6.21 8.96 -5.77
CA GLU A 164 6.21 10.34 -6.26
C GLU A 164 6.71 10.40 -7.71
N LYS A 165 6.12 11.31 -8.49
CA LYS A 165 6.60 11.67 -9.83
C LYS A 165 6.66 13.18 -9.98
N VAL A 166 7.87 13.72 -9.93
CA VAL A 166 8.14 15.16 -10.14
C VAL A 166 8.21 15.46 -11.64
N MET A 167 7.50 16.48 -12.08
CA MET A 167 7.41 16.93 -13.47
C MET A 167 7.48 18.48 -13.55
N GLY A 168 8.68 19.00 -13.38
CA GLY A 168 8.93 20.44 -13.30
C GLY A 168 8.46 21.02 -11.97
N THR A 169 7.48 21.94 -12.02
CA THR A 169 6.87 22.55 -10.82
C THR A 169 5.70 21.74 -10.26
N ILE A 170 5.34 20.64 -10.89
CA ILE A 170 4.20 19.80 -10.52
C ILE A 170 4.73 18.45 -10.04
N THR A 171 4.17 17.96 -8.95
CA THR A 171 4.38 16.60 -8.46
C THR A 171 3.06 15.86 -8.42
N PHE A 172 3.08 14.62 -8.84
CA PHE A 172 2.03 13.66 -8.58
C PHE A 172 2.48 12.66 -7.53
N ASP A 173 1.71 12.55 -6.47
CA ASP A 173 1.79 11.52 -5.48
C ASP A 173 0.77 10.43 -5.81
N PHE A 174 1.27 9.20 -5.98
CA PHE A 174 0.46 8.01 -6.22
C PHE A 174 0.42 7.18 -4.94
N TYR A 175 -0.73 7.14 -4.30
CA TYR A 175 -0.99 6.31 -3.12
C TYR A 175 -1.64 5.01 -3.58
N TYR A 176 -0.90 3.92 -3.53
CA TYR A 176 -1.38 2.58 -3.86
C TYR A 176 -1.85 1.90 -2.58
N LYS A 177 -3.10 1.45 -2.56
CA LYS A 177 -3.58 0.55 -1.52
C LYS A 177 -3.11 -0.86 -1.89
N VAL A 178 -2.51 -1.56 -0.95
CA VAL A 178 -1.84 -2.84 -1.19
C VAL A 178 -2.25 -3.87 -0.14
N SER A 179 -2.24 -5.13 -0.52
CA SER A 179 -2.46 -6.24 0.40
C SER A 179 -1.30 -6.37 1.38
N VAL A 180 -1.62 -6.52 2.68
CA VAL A 180 -0.63 -6.57 3.75
C VAL A 180 -0.79 -7.82 4.60
N GLY A 181 0.27 -8.59 4.74
CA GLY A 181 0.39 -9.65 5.72
C GLY A 181 1.33 -9.29 6.87
N ILE A 182 1.06 -9.77 8.08
CA ILE A 182 1.95 -9.59 9.22
C ILE A 182 2.43 -10.95 9.72
N MET A 183 3.72 -11.18 9.64
CA MET A 183 4.38 -12.33 10.22
C MET A 183 4.86 -11.99 11.63
N THR A 184 4.24 -12.58 12.64
CA THR A 184 4.55 -12.29 14.04
C THR A 184 5.43 -13.36 14.65
N GLY A 185 6.36 -12.95 15.50
CA GLY A 185 7.22 -13.88 16.25
C GLY A 185 8.24 -13.17 17.13
N SER A 186 8.95 -13.93 17.96
CA SER A 186 10.07 -13.39 18.73
C SER A 186 11.35 -13.25 17.91
N PHE A 187 11.51 -14.06 16.86
CA PHE A 187 12.67 -14.07 15.94
C PHE A 187 14.04 -13.98 16.63
N ASP A 188 14.24 -14.83 17.61
CA ASP A 188 15.43 -14.84 18.45
C ASP A 188 16.25 -16.15 18.26
N PRO A 189 17.03 -16.26 17.15
CA PRO A 189 17.09 -15.38 15.98
C PRO A 189 16.06 -15.73 14.89
N PHE A 190 16.02 -14.90 13.83
CA PHE A 190 15.35 -15.21 12.57
C PHE A 190 16.10 -16.35 11.85
N THR A 191 15.37 -17.35 11.36
CA THR A 191 15.93 -18.59 10.83
C THR A 191 15.60 -18.79 9.35
N ARG A 192 16.24 -19.79 8.71
CA ARG A 192 15.88 -20.23 7.34
C ARG A 192 14.43 -20.70 7.24
N GLY A 193 13.88 -21.28 8.33
CA GLY A 193 12.45 -21.62 8.38
C GLY A 193 11.55 -20.37 8.30
N HIS A 194 11.90 -19.32 9.03
CA HIS A 194 11.18 -18.04 8.95
C HIS A 194 11.30 -17.40 7.57
N LEU A 195 12.47 -17.46 6.94
CA LEU A 195 12.65 -16.95 5.58
C LEU A 195 11.75 -17.68 4.59
N GLY A 196 11.63 -19.01 4.70
CA GLY A 196 10.75 -19.80 3.84
C GLY A 196 9.27 -19.45 4.00
N ILE A 197 8.81 -19.16 5.25
CA ILE A 197 7.45 -18.66 5.50
C ILE A 197 7.26 -17.30 4.80
N LEU A 198 8.23 -16.41 4.94
CA LEU A 198 8.20 -15.08 4.36
C LEU A 198 8.19 -15.12 2.83
N GLU A 199 8.99 -16.00 2.20
CA GLU A 199 8.97 -16.20 0.74
C GLU A 199 7.60 -16.65 0.25
N GLY A 200 6.96 -17.61 0.94
CA GLY A 200 5.61 -18.04 0.61
C GLY A 200 4.58 -16.94 0.83
N ALA A 201 4.70 -16.16 1.90
CA ALA A 201 3.79 -15.03 2.15
C ALA A 201 3.85 -13.96 1.05
N LEU A 202 5.03 -13.71 0.47
CA LEU A 202 5.20 -12.75 -0.63
C LEU A 202 4.57 -13.19 -1.96
N GLU A 203 4.06 -14.41 -2.06
CA GLU A 203 3.22 -14.85 -3.19
C GLU A 203 1.75 -14.45 -3.01
N HIS A 204 1.33 -14.11 -1.77
CA HIS A 204 -0.05 -13.79 -1.42
C HIS A 204 -0.27 -12.32 -1.07
N PHE A 205 0.76 -11.63 -0.57
CA PHE A 205 0.67 -10.25 -0.11
C PHE A 205 1.65 -9.36 -0.84
N ASP A 206 1.24 -8.13 -1.18
CA ASP A 206 2.12 -7.13 -1.80
C ASP A 206 3.18 -6.62 -0.85
N LYS A 207 2.84 -6.51 0.44
CA LYS A 207 3.76 -6.10 1.50
C LYS A 207 3.63 -7.04 2.71
N VAL A 208 4.76 -7.35 3.32
CA VAL A 208 4.80 -8.15 4.55
C VAL A 208 5.57 -7.40 5.64
N TYR A 209 4.96 -7.26 6.80
CA TYR A 209 5.66 -6.81 8.00
C TYR A 209 6.12 -8.02 8.80
N VAL A 210 7.41 -8.07 9.13
CA VAL A 210 7.98 -9.04 10.07
C VAL A 210 8.02 -8.39 11.44
N ALA A 211 6.99 -8.65 12.25
CA ALA A 211 6.80 -8.04 13.55
C ALA A 211 7.48 -8.85 14.66
N CYS A 212 8.60 -8.30 15.14
CA CYS A 212 9.33 -8.82 16.30
C CYS A 212 8.58 -8.45 17.57
N LEU A 213 7.79 -9.39 18.10
CA LEU A 213 7.01 -9.18 19.31
C LEU A 213 7.79 -9.59 20.56
N VAL A 214 7.48 -8.91 21.67
CA VAL A 214 8.03 -9.25 22.99
C VAL A 214 7.07 -10.15 23.76
N ASN A 215 7.59 -11.24 24.27
CA ASN A 215 6.92 -12.01 25.31
C ASN A 215 7.65 -11.76 26.63
N PRO A 216 7.06 -11.09 27.62
CA PRO A 216 7.71 -10.77 28.89
C PRO A 216 8.19 -12.00 29.70
N GLU A 217 7.65 -13.18 29.41
CA GLU A 217 7.98 -14.44 30.08
C GLU A 217 9.20 -15.15 29.48
N LYS A 218 9.76 -14.62 28.35
CA LYS A 218 10.88 -15.22 27.64
C LYS A 218 12.19 -14.51 27.91
N GLU A 219 13.23 -15.26 28.16
CA GLU A 219 14.60 -14.78 28.05
C GLU A 219 15.08 -14.83 26.61
N TYR A 220 15.69 -13.74 26.17
CA TYR A 220 16.16 -13.57 24.79
C TYR A 220 17.68 -13.60 24.71
N MET A 221 18.22 -14.22 23.68
CA MET A 221 19.64 -14.18 23.36
C MET A 221 20.06 -12.85 22.78
N PHE A 222 19.17 -12.23 21.98
CA PHE A 222 19.40 -11.00 21.25
C PHE A 222 18.44 -9.90 21.72
N THR A 223 18.96 -8.67 21.86
CA THR A 223 18.13 -7.50 22.15
C THR A 223 17.14 -7.21 21.00
N PRO A 224 16.10 -6.40 21.21
CA PRO A 224 15.19 -6.00 20.14
C PRO A 224 15.90 -5.48 18.89
N ASP A 225 16.84 -4.56 19.06
CA ASP A 225 17.59 -3.95 17.94
C ASP A 225 18.45 -4.99 17.23
N GLU A 226 19.11 -5.88 17.97
CA GLU A 226 19.91 -6.98 17.40
C GLU A 226 19.03 -7.93 16.58
N ARG A 227 17.82 -8.24 17.04
CA ARG A 227 16.87 -9.09 16.29
C ARG A 227 16.42 -8.43 15.00
N ILE A 228 16.12 -7.13 15.02
CA ILE A 228 15.80 -6.38 13.80
C ILE A 228 16.98 -6.39 12.83
N GLN A 229 18.20 -6.14 13.28
CA GLN A 229 19.40 -6.20 12.43
C GLN A 229 19.60 -7.58 11.80
N ILE A 230 19.33 -8.66 12.55
CA ILE A 230 19.41 -10.04 12.04
C ILE A 230 18.33 -10.29 10.98
N ILE A 231 17.10 -9.81 11.19
CA ILE A 231 16.02 -9.90 10.22
C ILE A 231 16.43 -9.13 8.94
N GLU A 232 16.80 -7.86 9.05
CA GLU A 232 17.20 -7.02 7.90
C GLU A 232 18.33 -7.64 7.10
N SER A 233 19.36 -8.19 7.79
CA SER A 233 20.44 -8.91 7.12
C SER A 233 19.93 -10.16 6.40
N SER A 234 18.95 -10.85 6.95
CA SER A 234 18.34 -12.03 6.34
C SER A 234 17.54 -11.70 5.09
N LEU A 235 16.92 -10.51 5.04
CA LEU A 235 16.12 -10.07 3.89
C LEU A 235 16.95 -9.90 2.61
N LEU A 236 18.27 -9.78 2.71
CA LEU A 236 19.15 -9.68 1.54
C LEU A 236 19.02 -10.88 0.60
N GLU A 237 18.70 -12.07 1.12
CA GLU A 237 18.47 -13.29 0.29
C GLU A 237 17.25 -13.14 -0.64
N LEU A 238 16.30 -12.28 -0.31
CA LEU A 238 15.09 -12.04 -1.13
C LEU A 238 15.37 -11.18 -2.37
N GLY A 239 16.54 -10.58 -2.49
CA GLY A 239 16.91 -9.70 -3.61
C GLY A 239 15.92 -8.56 -3.81
N LYS A 240 15.28 -8.46 -4.96
CA LYS A 240 14.30 -7.39 -5.23
C LYS A 240 13.03 -7.48 -4.38
N LYS A 241 12.64 -8.68 -3.95
CA LYS A 241 11.46 -8.89 -3.09
C LYS A 241 11.65 -8.29 -1.70
N ALA A 242 12.89 -8.08 -1.23
CA ALA A 242 13.18 -7.44 0.07
C ALA A 242 12.51 -6.07 0.23
N LYS A 243 12.31 -5.32 -0.87
CA LYS A 243 11.62 -4.02 -0.83
C LYS A 243 10.14 -4.10 -0.44
N ARG A 244 9.56 -5.29 -0.46
CA ARG A 244 8.18 -5.57 -0.06
C ARG A 244 8.08 -6.02 1.40
N VAL A 245 9.19 -6.04 2.13
CA VAL A 245 9.27 -6.50 3.52
C VAL A 245 9.81 -5.39 4.40
N GLU A 246 9.21 -5.24 5.58
CA GLU A 246 9.65 -4.31 6.60
C GLU A 246 9.72 -5.03 7.94
N ALA A 247 10.88 -4.95 8.61
CA ALA A 247 11.06 -5.48 9.95
C ALA A 247 10.64 -4.42 10.97
N ILE A 248 9.76 -4.78 11.90
CA ILE A 248 9.26 -3.88 12.94
C ILE A 248 9.40 -4.52 14.32
N TYR A 249 9.60 -3.69 15.33
CA TYR A 249 9.55 -4.08 16.73
C TYR A 249 8.27 -3.56 17.37
N SER A 250 7.60 -4.38 18.17
CA SER A 250 6.42 -3.96 18.92
C SER A 250 6.31 -4.66 20.26
N GLU A 251 5.90 -3.90 21.27
CA GLU A 251 5.51 -4.40 22.59
C GLU A 251 4.02 -4.75 22.67
N LYS A 252 3.27 -4.44 21.60
CA LYS A 252 1.86 -4.76 21.44
C LYS A 252 1.69 -6.25 21.10
N ASP A 253 0.48 -6.75 21.30
CA ASP A 253 0.12 -8.08 20.84
C ASP A 253 -0.08 -8.14 19.30
N ALA A 254 -0.25 -9.36 18.79
CA ALA A 254 -0.40 -9.58 17.36
C ALA A 254 -1.65 -8.93 16.76
N VAL A 255 -2.74 -8.87 17.54
CA VAL A 255 -4.02 -8.28 17.11
C VAL A 255 -3.93 -6.76 17.01
N ASP A 256 -3.25 -6.14 17.97
CA ASP A 256 -3.05 -4.68 17.95
C ASP A 256 -2.14 -4.26 16.80
N VAL A 257 -1.07 -5.02 16.52
CA VAL A 257 -0.21 -4.77 15.36
C VAL A 257 -0.98 -4.99 14.06
N TYR A 258 -1.81 -6.04 13.97
CA TYR A 258 -2.67 -6.28 12.81
C TYR A 258 -3.57 -5.07 12.50
N LYS A 259 -4.19 -4.48 13.53
CA LYS A 259 -5.06 -3.29 13.39
C LYS A 259 -4.27 -2.04 13.01
N GLU A 260 -3.13 -1.83 13.66
CA GLU A 260 -2.27 -0.64 13.42
C GLU A 260 -1.80 -0.53 11.98
N TYR A 261 -1.48 -1.67 11.37
CA TYR A 261 -0.97 -1.72 10.00
C TYR A 261 -2.05 -1.96 8.95
N ASN A 262 -3.33 -2.02 9.33
CA ASN A 262 -4.45 -2.36 8.47
C ASN A 262 -4.17 -3.62 7.65
N ALA A 263 -3.69 -4.66 8.31
CA ALA A 263 -3.33 -5.91 7.66
C ALA A 263 -4.57 -6.72 7.28
N GLU A 264 -4.44 -7.53 6.23
CA GLU A 264 -5.47 -8.47 5.80
C GLU A 264 -5.39 -9.79 6.56
N ALA A 265 -4.17 -10.20 6.93
CA ALA A 265 -3.96 -11.42 7.67
C ALA A 265 -2.71 -11.43 8.55
N LEU A 266 -2.78 -12.19 9.62
CA LEU A 266 -1.60 -12.69 10.36
C LEU A 266 -1.05 -13.90 9.61
N ILE A 267 0.26 -13.93 9.39
CA ILE A 267 0.95 -15.00 8.66
C ILE A 267 1.53 -15.97 9.69
N ARG A 268 1.19 -17.25 9.55
CA ARG A 268 1.66 -18.35 10.38
C ARG A 268 2.08 -19.53 9.51
N ALA A 269 2.76 -20.48 10.11
CA ALA A 269 3.04 -21.78 9.49
C ALA A 269 2.86 -22.90 10.51
N ILE A 270 2.40 -24.03 10.03
CA ILE A 270 2.25 -25.25 10.84
C ILE A 270 3.46 -26.14 10.55
N ARG A 271 4.19 -26.56 11.59
CA ARG A 271 5.40 -27.38 11.49
C ARG A 271 5.11 -28.86 11.70
N ASP A 272 4.27 -29.14 12.66
CA ASP A 272 3.86 -30.50 13.03
C ASP A 272 2.45 -30.52 13.65
N GLU A 273 1.94 -31.72 13.98
CA GLU A 273 0.59 -31.89 14.54
C GLU A 273 0.39 -31.20 15.91
N LYS A 274 1.45 -31.02 16.69
CA LYS A 274 1.36 -30.31 17.98
C LYS A 274 1.29 -28.82 17.79
N ASP A 275 2.05 -28.30 16.85
CA ASP A 275 2.06 -26.90 16.45
C ASP A 275 0.69 -26.52 15.86
N GLU A 276 0.08 -27.43 15.09
CA GLU A 276 -1.24 -27.24 14.47
C GLU A 276 -2.34 -26.95 15.51
N ALA A 277 -2.38 -27.68 16.60
CA ALA A 277 -3.39 -27.48 17.64
C ALA A 277 -3.24 -26.09 18.29
N TYR A 278 -2.01 -25.70 18.61
CA TYR A 278 -1.71 -24.39 19.19
C TYR A 278 -2.03 -23.26 18.21
N GLU A 279 -1.62 -23.39 16.95
CA GLU A 279 -1.84 -22.35 15.93
C GLU A 279 -3.34 -22.15 15.61
N LYS A 280 -4.13 -23.23 15.64
CA LYS A 280 -5.60 -23.14 15.50
C LYS A 280 -6.29 -22.49 16.70
N GLU A 281 -5.78 -22.70 17.91
CA GLU A 281 -6.26 -22.02 19.11
C GLU A 281 -5.96 -20.50 19.01
N MET A 282 -4.77 -20.16 18.58
CA MET A 282 -4.36 -18.75 18.38
C MET A 282 -5.13 -18.10 17.25
N GLU A 283 -5.41 -18.80 16.15
CA GLU A 283 -6.28 -18.31 15.07
C GLU A 283 -7.66 -17.91 15.61
N LYS A 284 -8.28 -18.81 16.39
CA LYS A 284 -9.57 -18.54 17.02
C LYS A 284 -9.51 -17.34 17.97
N TYR A 285 -8.48 -17.27 18.82
CA TYR A 285 -8.28 -16.13 19.70
C TYR A 285 -8.15 -14.81 18.94
N ASN A 286 -7.32 -14.77 17.90
CA ASN A 286 -7.10 -13.58 17.10
C ASN A 286 -8.38 -13.12 16.39
N LEU A 287 -9.18 -14.07 15.90
CA LEU A 287 -10.46 -13.78 15.26
C LEU A 287 -11.49 -13.22 16.26
N GLU A 288 -11.61 -13.81 17.44
CA GLU A 288 -12.56 -13.39 18.47
C GLU A 288 -12.22 -12.03 19.09
N HIS A 289 -10.92 -11.70 19.26
CA HIS A 289 -10.48 -10.48 19.95
C HIS A 289 -10.18 -9.30 19.03
N GLY A 290 -10.01 -9.56 17.73
CA GLY A 290 -9.66 -8.49 16.79
C GLY A 290 -10.19 -8.63 15.39
N ASN A 291 -11.00 -9.63 15.10
CA ASN A 291 -11.38 -10.01 13.73
C ASN A 291 -10.14 -10.20 12.83
N ALA A 292 -9.01 -10.56 13.44
CA ALA A 292 -7.75 -10.75 12.74
C ALA A 292 -7.71 -12.14 12.11
N LYS A 293 -7.74 -12.17 10.78
CA LYS A 293 -7.65 -13.41 10.00
C LYS A 293 -6.23 -13.97 10.08
N THR A 294 -6.11 -15.28 10.02
CA THR A 294 -4.81 -15.98 9.93
C THR A 294 -4.70 -16.70 8.59
N VAL A 295 -3.55 -16.59 7.95
CA VAL A 295 -3.20 -17.34 6.74
C VAL A 295 -2.01 -18.24 7.07
N PHE A 296 -2.18 -19.54 6.81
CA PHE A 296 -1.13 -20.53 7.00
C PHE A 296 -0.36 -20.72 5.71
N ILE A 297 0.95 -20.52 5.77
CA ILE A 297 1.83 -20.67 4.62
C ILE A 297 2.49 -22.05 4.65
N ASP A 298 2.39 -22.76 3.55
CA ASP A 298 3.07 -24.01 3.34
C ASP A 298 4.57 -23.79 3.14
N VAL A 299 5.38 -24.40 3.99
CA VAL A 299 6.82 -24.28 3.94
C VAL A 299 7.44 -25.64 3.60
N PRO A 300 8.47 -25.69 2.73
CA PRO A 300 9.17 -26.93 2.45
C PRO A 300 9.65 -27.65 3.72
N LYS A 301 9.31 -28.91 3.89
CA LYS A 301 9.63 -29.72 5.08
C LYS A 301 11.09 -29.59 5.57
N PRO A 302 12.11 -29.53 4.69
CA PRO A 302 13.49 -29.37 5.15
C PRO A 302 13.77 -28.08 5.90
N LEU A 303 12.97 -27.01 5.68
CA LEU A 303 13.12 -25.71 6.33
C LEU A 303 12.41 -25.64 7.69
N LEU A 304 11.34 -26.42 7.87
CA LEU A 304 10.55 -26.48 9.13
C LEU A 304 11.36 -26.96 10.34
N ARG A 305 12.44 -27.72 10.14
CA ARG A 305 13.32 -28.21 11.21
C ARG A 305 14.11 -27.11 11.92
N PHE A 306 14.27 -25.93 11.32
CA PHE A 306 15.11 -24.87 11.88
C PHE A 306 14.33 -24.02 12.89
N SER A 307 14.31 -24.43 14.15
CA SER A 307 13.73 -23.64 15.23
C SER A 307 14.72 -22.61 15.79
N SER A 308 14.21 -21.46 16.26
CA SER A 308 15.06 -20.46 16.94
C SER A 308 15.75 -21.03 18.17
N THR A 309 15.10 -21.93 18.92
CA THR A 309 15.66 -22.55 20.11
C THR A 309 16.88 -23.40 19.75
N GLU A 310 16.80 -24.26 18.76
CA GLU A 310 17.93 -25.06 18.30
C GLU A 310 19.05 -24.16 17.73
N CYS A 311 18.71 -23.14 16.97
CA CYS A 311 19.68 -22.19 16.44
C CYS A 311 20.46 -21.47 17.56
N ARG A 312 19.80 -21.07 18.69
CA ARG A 312 20.51 -20.46 19.82
C ARG A 312 21.53 -21.40 20.43
N GLU A 313 21.18 -22.66 20.62
CA GLU A 313 22.13 -23.67 21.17
C GLU A 313 23.30 -23.92 20.21
N ASN A 314 23.05 -23.92 18.92
CA ASN A 314 24.07 -24.07 17.90
C ASN A 314 25.02 -22.86 17.83
N ILE A 315 24.49 -21.63 17.91
CA ILE A 315 25.28 -20.40 17.94
C ILE A 315 26.27 -20.40 19.12
N LYS A 316 25.86 -20.82 20.32
CA LYS A 316 26.76 -20.95 21.48
C LYS A 316 27.92 -21.90 21.22
N LYS A 317 27.78 -22.85 20.30
CA LYS A 317 28.81 -23.81 19.88
C LYS A 317 29.57 -23.37 18.63
N GLY A 318 29.30 -22.17 18.12
CA GLY A 318 29.90 -21.67 16.87
C GLY A 318 29.33 -22.33 15.61
N ILE A 319 28.17 -22.99 15.70
CA ILE A 319 27.47 -23.63 14.58
C ILE A 319 26.33 -22.76 14.13
N TYR A 320 26.27 -22.45 12.83
CA TYR A 320 25.27 -21.54 12.24
C TYR A 320 24.30 -22.25 11.28
N ASP A 321 24.14 -23.58 11.41
CA ASP A 321 23.13 -24.31 10.64
C ASP A 321 21.72 -23.81 11.06
N GLY A 322 20.86 -23.58 10.07
CA GLY A 322 19.55 -22.98 10.29
C GLY A 322 19.51 -21.44 10.28
N ILE A 323 20.66 -20.78 10.39
CA ILE A 323 20.75 -19.32 10.21
C ILE A 323 20.76 -18.99 8.73
N VAL A 324 20.11 -17.90 8.36
CA VAL A 324 20.12 -17.36 6.99
C VAL A 324 21.55 -16.93 6.67
N PRO A 325 22.12 -17.35 5.52
CA PRO A 325 23.54 -17.13 5.21
C PRO A 325 23.98 -15.68 5.32
N SER A 326 23.19 -14.75 4.77
CA SER A 326 23.45 -13.30 4.81
C SER A 326 23.45 -12.69 6.24
N ALA A 327 22.83 -13.35 7.22
CA ALA A 327 22.80 -12.89 8.61
C ALA A 327 23.93 -13.47 9.50
N ILE A 328 24.71 -14.44 9.01
CA ILE A 328 25.72 -15.10 9.84
C ILE A 328 26.79 -14.10 10.34
N GLU A 329 27.29 -13.23 9.47
CA GLU A 329 28.31 -12.25 9.85
C GLU A 329 27.77 -11.20 10.83
N THR A 330 26.50 -10.82 10.68
CA THR A 330 25.81 -9.92 11.64
C THR A 330 25.75 -10.56 13.01
N ILE A 331 25.35 -11.84 13.11
CA ILE A 331 25.29 -12.59 14.38
C ILE A 331 26.67 -12.73 14.99
N LYS A 332 27.71 -13.08 14.23
CA LYS A 332 29.10 -13.18 14.75
C LYS A 332 29.56 -11.86 15.36
N LYS A 333 29.39 -10.75 14.67
CA LYS A 333 29.73 -9.42 15.19
C LYS A 333 29.01 -9.10 16.51
N ILE A 334 27.71 -9.39 16.58
CA ILE A 334 26.92 -9.19 17.79
C ILE A 334 27.47 -10.06 18.94
N MET A 335 27.82 -11.33 18.68
CA MET A 335 28.33 -12.25 19.68
C MET A 335 29.75 -11.90 20.18
N GLU A 336 30.58 -11.28 19.32
CA GLU A 336 31.91 -10.77 19.69
C GLU A 336 31.85 -9.53 20.59
N MET A 337 30.73 -8.79 20.58
CA MET A 337 30.53 -7.58 21.39
C MET A 337 29.93 -7.90 22.79
N LYS A 338 29.43 -9.10 23.00
CA LYS A 338 28.87 -9.60 24.28
C LYS A 338 29.91 -10.27 25.12
#